data_dec4d88e4bb940b708d632002badd530
#
_entry.id   dec4d88e4bb940b708d632002badd530
#
_cell.length_a   1.000
_cell.length_b   1.000
_cell.length_c   1.000
_cell.angle_alpha   90.00
_cell.angle_beta   90.00
_cell.angle_gamma   90.00
#
_symmetry.space_group_name_H-M   'P 1'
#
loop_
_entity.id
_entity.type
_entity.pdbx_description
1 polymer ?
#
loop_
_entity_poly.entity_id
_entity_poly.type
_entity_poly.pdbx_seq_one_letter_code
_entity_poly.pdbx_strand_id
1 'polypeptide(L)'
;MSHYILLIKWTEQGISKIKDSPDRYNSFKASVEKAGGKLVGGYYTFGKYDVVIIIEAPNDEVVMSLMLKVGSSGNVKSQTLKAFTAEEGI
;
A
#
# COMPACT_ATOMS: atom_id res chain seq x y z
N MET A 1 10.89 -9.42 9.01
CA MET A 1 10.65 -8.36 7.99
C MET A 1 10.05 -7.14 8.66
N SER A 2 10.25 -5.98 8.06
CA SER A 2 9.64 -4.75 8.58
C SER A 2 8.19 -4.62 8.16
N HIS A 3 7.40 -3.94 8.98
CA HIS A 3 5.99 -3.67 8.71
C HIS A 3 5.83 -2.25 8.20
N TYR A 4 4.87 -2.06 7.31
CA TYR A 4 4.54 -0.74 6.75
C TYR A 4 3.03 -0.60 6.65
N ILE A 5 2.55 0.59 6.97
CA ILE A 5 1.13 0.94 6.82
C ILE A 5 1.06 1.98 5.71
N LEU A 6 0.27 1.68 4.69
CA LEU A 6 0.11 2.52 3.51
C LEU A 6 -1.24 3.20 3.61
N LEU A 7 -1.20 4.53 3.71
CA LEU A 7 -2.41 5.36 3.77
C LEU A 7 -2.63 5.95 2.39
N ILE A 8 -3.72 5.59 1.76
CA ILE A 8 -3.94 5.84 0.33
C ILE A 8 -5.18 6.69 0.11
N LYS A 9 -5.04 7.69 -0.78
CA LYS A 9 -6.16 8.51 -1.26
C LYS A 9 -6.26 8.35 -2.77
N TRP A 10 -7.47 8.20 -3.28
CA TRP A 10 -7.67 8.20 -4.72
C TRP A 10 -7.49 9.62 -5.27
N THR A 11 -6.91 9.70 -6.45
CA THR A 11 -6.94 10.92 -7.28
C THR A 11 -8.26 10.95 -8.03
N GLU A 12 -8.51 12.04 -8.78
CA GLU A 12 -9.68 12.09 -9.67
C GLU A 12 -9.65 10.94 -10.68
N GLN A 13 -8.47 10.65 -11.23
CA GLN A 13 -8.31 9.54 -12.17
C GLN A 13 -8.63 8.21 -11.49
N GLY A 14 -8.14 7.99 -10.27
CA GLY A 14 -8.37 6.75 -9.53
C GLY A 14 -9.84 6.53 -9.20
N ILE A 15 -10.54 7.57 -8.76
CA ILE A 15 -11.96 7.45 -8.42
C ILE A 15 -12.82 7.28 -9.67
N SER A 16 -12.45 7.90 -10.78
CA SER A 16 -13.19 7.72 -12.04
C SER A 16 -13.08 6.29 -12.56
N LYS A 17 -12.04 5.59 -12.18
CA LYS A 17 -11.78 4.18 -12.55
C LYS A 17 -11.93 3.24 -11.37
N ILE A 18 -12.84 3.55 -10.46
CA ILE A 18 -12.98 2.79 -9.20
C ILE A 18 -13.29 1.31 -9.42
N LYS A 19 -13.94 0.98 -10.52
CA LYS A 19 -14.25 -0.42 -10.84
C LYS A 19 -13.01 -1.28 -11.04
N ASP A 20 -11.87 -0.65 -11.37
CA ASP A 20 -10.59 -1.33 -11.53
C ASP A 20 -9.84 -1.50 -10.21
N SER A 21 -10.35 -0.92 -9.12
CA SER A 21 -9.68 -0.97 -7.82
C SER A 21 -9.35 -2.39 -7.35
N PRO A 22 -10.26 -3.37 -7.46
CA PRO A 22 -9.91 -4.76 -7.07
C PRO A 22 -8.74 -5.31 -7.86
N ASP A 23 -8.67 -5.04 -9.16
CA ASP A 23 -7.57 -5.49 -10.00
C ASP A 23 -6.25 -4.81 -9.63
N ARG A 24 -6.31 -3.50 -9.34
CA ARG A 24 -5.14 -2.76 -8.88
C ARG A 24 -4.62 -3.31 -7.54
N TYR A 25 -5.55 -3.64 -6.64
CA TYR A 25 -5.21 -4.23 -5.35
C TYR A 25 -4.51 -5.58 -5.53
N ASN A 26 -5.07 -6.45 -6.38
CA ASN A 26 -4.50 -7.76 -6.64
C ASN A 26 -3.13 -7.66 -7.33
N SER A 27 -2.95 -6.72 -8.24
CA SER A 27 -1.66 -6.45 -8.87
C SER A 27 -0.62 -5.99 -7.86
N PHE A 28 -1.02 -5.13 -6.94
CA PHE A 28 -0.13 -4.66 -5.87
C PHE A 28 0.27 -5.81 -4.96
N LYS A 29 -0.68 -6.65 -4.56
CA LYS A 29 -0.42 -7.84 -3.76
C LYS A 29 0.62 -8.74 -4.43
N ALA A 30 0.46 -9.00 -5.71
CA ALA A 30 1.40 -9.81 -6.49
C ALA A 30 2.78 -9.17 -6.52
N SER A 31 2.85 -7.85 -6.68
CA SER A 31 4.14 -7.12 -6.68
C SER A 31 4.85 -7.21 -5.34
N VAL A 32 4.10 -7.09 -4.24
CA VAL A 32 4.65 -7.23 -2.88
C VAL A 32 5.23 -8.63 -2.68
N GLU A 33 4.48 -9.66 -3.06
CA GLU A 33 4.92 -11.05 -2.94
C GLU A 33 6.15 -11.33 -3.79
N LYS A 34 6.17 -10.83 -5.03
CA LYS A 34 7.30 -10.97 -5.93
C LYS A 34 8.57 -10.32 -5.37
N ALA A 35 8.42 -9.24 -4.63
CA ALA A 35 9.54 -8.54 -3.99
C ALA A 35 9.98 -9.18 -2.68
N GLY A 36 9.41 -10.31 -2.30
CA GLY A 36 9.77 -11.04 -1.09
C GLY A 36 8.98 -10.61 0.15
N GLY A 37 7.93 -9.83 -0.02
CA GLY A 37 7.09 -9.37 1.07
C GLY A 37 5.79 -10.12 1.19
N LYS A 38 4.90 -9.58 2.01
CA LYS A 38 3.58 -10.14 2.25
C LYS A 38 2.56 -9.01 2.44
N LEU A 39 1.41 -9.11 1.79
CA LEU A 39 0.30 -8.21 2.03
C LEU A 39 -0.52 -8.78 3.21
N VAL A 40 -0.45 -8.11 4.35
CA VAL A 40 -1.10 -8.57 5.59
C VAL A 40 -2.58 -8.28 5.58
N GLY A 41 -2.99 -7.12 5.10
CA GLY A 41 -4.39 -6.74 5.02
C GLY A 41 -4.60 -5.47 4.22
N GLY A 42 -5.82 -5.32 3.72
CA GLY A 42 -6.22 -4.11 3.01
C GLY A 42 -7.67 -3.79 3.32
N TYR A 43 -7.97 -2.50 3.46
CA TYR A 43 -9.28 -2.02 3.89
C TYR A 43 -9.68 -0.78 3.12
N TYR A 44 -10.93 -0.71 2.71
CA TYR A 44 -11.54 0.56 2.31
C TYR A 44 -11.99 1.28 3.56
N THR A 45 -11.74 2.58 3.64
CA THR A 45 -12.02 3.34 4.86
C THR A 45 -12.82 4.61 4.56
N PHE A 46 -13.43 5.16 5.60
CA PHE A 46 -14.00 6.49 5.59
C PHE A 46 -12.97 7.48 6.14
N GLY A 47 -13.18 8.75 5.86
CA GLY A 47 -12.39 9.83 6.46
C GLY A 47 -11.29 10.33 5.55
N LYS A 48 -10.17 10.66 6.14
CA LYS A 48 -9.06 11.31 5.43
C LYS A 48 -8.45 10.42 4.35
N TYR A 49 -8.44 9.12 4.58
CA TYR A 49 -7.87 8.15 3.64
C TYR A 49 -8.94 7.21 3.13
N ASP A 50 -8.77 6.74 1.91
CA ASP A 50 -9.74 5.91 1.22
C ASP A 50 -9.42 4.43 1.30
N VAL A 51 -8.13 4.11 1.39
CA VAL A 51 -7.65 2.72 1.49
C VAL A 51 -6.50 2.68 2.48
N VAL A 52 -6.48 1.66 3.32
CA VAL A 52 -5.37 1.39 4.23
C VAL A 52 -4.87 -0.02 3.93
N ILE A 53 -3.58 -0.15 3.65
CA ILE A 53 -2.96 -1.44 3.36
C ILE A 53 -1.80 -1.65 4.33
N ILE A 54 -1.70 -2.85 4.87
CA ILE A 54 -0.60 -3.24 5.75
C ILE A 54 0.22 -4.30 5.03
N ILE A 55 1.53 -4.06 4.93
CA ILE A 55 2.45 -5.01 4.31
C ILE A 55 3.65 -5.29 5.21
N GLU A 56 4.26 -6.46 4.99
CA GLU A 56 5.60 -6.77 5.46
C GLU A 56 6.52 -6.76 4.24
N ALA A 57 7.71 -6.21 4.38
CA ALA A 57 8.70 -6.17 3.31
C ALA A 57 10.11 -6.33 3.85
N PRO A 58 11.05 -6.78 3.01
CA PRO A 58 12.43 -7.03 3.45
C PRO A 58 13.15 -5.77 3.96
N ASN A 59 12.93 -4.63 3.30
CA ASN A 59 13.62 -3.38 3.66
C ASN A 59 12.89 -2.17 3.09
N ASP A 60 13.34 -0.98 3.49
CA ASP A 60 12.73 0.28 3.07
C ASP A 60 12.88 0.53 1.58
N GLU A 61 13.98 0.12 0.97
CA GLU A 61 14.24 0.33 -0.45
C GLU A 61 13.23 -0.41 -1.32
N VAL A 62 12.86 -1.62 -0.92
CA VAL A 62 11.82 -2.39 -1.61
C VAL A 62 10.49 -1.65 -1.56
N VAL A 63 10.13 -1.13 -0.39
CA VAL A 63 8.86 -0.39 -0.23
C VAL A 63 8.88 0.90 -1.05
N MET A 64 9.99 1.63 -1.04
CA MET A 64 10.14 2.83 -1.85
C MET A 64 9.90 2.52 -3.33
N SER A 65 10.51 1.45 -3.84
CA SER A 65 10.35 1.03 -5.22
C SER A 65 8.90 0.68 -5.56
N LEU A 66 8.24 -0.07 -4.69
CA LEU A 66 6.84 -0.44 -4.85
C LEU A 66 5.94 0.81 -4.89
N MET A 67 6.16 1.74 -3.98
CA MET A 67 5.29 2.92 -3.87
C MET A 67 5.55 3.95 -4.98
N LEU A 68 6.76 4.05 -5.49
CA LEU A 68 7.03 4.88 -6.66
C LEU A 68 6.30 4.33 -7.89
N LYS A 69 6.29 3.02 -8.05
CA LYS A 69 5.57 2.37 -9.14
C LYS A 69 4.06 2.61 -9.03
N VAL A 70 3.52 2.47 -7.83
CA VAL A 70 2.09 2.72 -7.57
C VAL A 70 1.74 4.18 -7.85
N GLY A 71 2.54 5.10 -7.33
CA GLY A 71 2.32 6.55 -7.53
C GLY A 71 2.39 6.96 -8.99
N SER A 72 3.27 6.32 -9.77
CA SER A 72 3.43 6.64 -11.19
C SER A 72 2.20 6.29 -12.03
N SER A 73 1.31 5.43 -11.54
CA SER A 73 0.07 5.10 -12.22
C SER A 73 -0.91 6.28 -12.28
N GLY A 74 -0.76 7.24 -11.37
CA GLY A 74 -1.63 8.41 -11.29
C GLY A 74 -2.97 8.17 -10.61
N ASN A 75 -3.24 6.96 -10.16
CA ASN A 75 -4.55 6.59 -9.58
C ASN A 75 -4.66 6.93 -8.10
N VAL A 76 -3.54 7.03 -7.40
CA VAL A 76 -3.52 7.24 -5.95
C VAL A 76 -2.40 8.17 -5.52
N LYS A 77 -2.61 8.79 -4.37
CA LYS A 77 -1.57 9.44 -3.58
C LYS A 77 -1.45 8.66 -2.29
N SER A 78 -0.24 8.45 -1.81
CA SER A 78 -0.02 7.62 -0.64
C SER A 78 0.94 8.23 0.36
N GLN A 79 0.78 7.82 1.60
CA GLN A 79 1.73 8.09 2.67
C GLN A 79 2.12 6.74 3.26
N THR A 80 3.41 6.49 3.38
CA THR A 80 3.94 5.25 3.93
C THR A 80 4.42 5.49 5.35
N LEU A 81 3.93 4.68 6.29
CA LEU A 81 4.38 4.70 7.67
C LEU A 81 5.16 3.42 7.93
N LYS A 82 6.40 3.55 8.38
CA LYS A 82 7.12 2.39 8.90
C LYS A 82 6.52 2.06 10.27
N ALA A 83 6.14 0.81 10.48
CA ALA A 83 5.43 0.39 11.66
C ALA A 83 6.19 -0.68 12.42
N PHE A 84 6.01 -0.68 13.72
CA PHE A 84 6.57 -1.69 14.62
C PHE A 84 5.41 -2.30 15.39
N THR A 85 5.45 -3.62 15.59
CA THR A 85 4.43 -4.24 16.45
C THR A 85 4.61 -3.69 17.88
N ALA A 86 3.56 -3.79 18.68
CA ALA A 86 3.65 -3.33 20.07
C ALA A 86 4.79 -4.05 20.84
N GLU A 87 5.01 -5.31 20.53
CA GLU A 87 6.09 -6.09 21.14
C GLU A 87 7.47 -5.59 20.72
N GLU A 88 7.64 -5.22 19.44
CA GLU A 88 8.91 -4.70 18.93
C GLU A 88 9.24 -3.31 19.46
N GLY A 89 8.21 -2.51 19.73
CA GLY A 89 8.37 -1.12 20.10
C GLY A 89 8.71 -0.86 21.56
N ILE A 90 8.72 -1.89 22.38
CA ILE A 90 8.96 -1.74 23.82
C ILE A 90 10.40 -2.11 24.19
#